data_b96f31f389934597580e513ab9740da7
#
_entry.id   b96f31f389934597580e513ab9740da7
#
_cell.length_a   1.000
_cell.length_b   1.000
_cell.length_c   1.000
_cell.angle_alpha   90.00
_cell.angle_beta   90.00
_cell.angle_gamma   90.00
#
_symmetry.space_group_name_H-M   'P 1'
#
loop_
_entity.id
_entity.type
_entity.pdbx_description
1 polymer ?
#
loop_
_entity_poly.entity_id
_entity_poly.type
_entity_poly.pdbx_seq_one_letter_code
_entity_poly.pdbx_strand_id
1 'polypeptide(L)'
;TTTTVFTYGEDVYREMLGAIRGARRRILLETYIWKADALGEEFKQALVEASERGVEVFVVYDGFANLVVPQTFFDLPEPIHVIRYPVFRPGVLMLNVRKSGRDHRKILVVDDEIAFVGGYNIGALYATQWRDTPVRLVGPSAWELRDAFVDFWNANRASDQPLLADPGSVHWEPRLRAARNAQAHR
;
A
#
# COMPACT_ATOMS: atom_id res chain seq x y z
N THR A 1 -2.20 20.45 1.54
CA THR A 1 -1.47 19.22 1.97
C THR A 1 -0.41 19.59 2.98
N THR A 2 -0.39 18.89 4.11
CA THR A 2 0.71 18.94 5.09
C THR A 2 1.65 17.77 4.81
N THR A 3 2.96 18.03 4.78
CA THR A 3 3.99 17.02 4.56
C THR A 3 4.87 16.91 5.79
N THR A 4 5.06 15.69 6.28
CA THR A 4 6.02 15.37 7.34
C THR A 4 7.06 14.40 6.78
N VAL A 5 8.34 14.72 6.97
CA VAL A 5 9.46 13.88 6.52
C VAL A 5 10.03 13.15 7.73
N PHE A 6 10.29 11.85 7.58
CA PHE A 6 10.92 11.03 8.63
C PHE A 6 12.32 10.62 8.21
N THR A 7 13.17 10.41 9.19
CA THR A 7 14.54 9.90 8.99
C THR A 7 14.71 8.52 9.63
N TYR A 8 13.90 8.23 10.65
CA TYR A 8 14.03 7.00 11.42
C TYR A 8 12.79 6.11 11.23
N GLY A 9 13.05 4.80 11.03
CA GLY A 9 12.00 3.82 10.82
C GLY A 9 11.02 3.71 11.99
N GLU A 10 11.53 3.76 13.23
CA GLU A 10 10.69 3.72 14.43
C GLU A 10 9.63 4.82 14.47
N ASP A 11 9.99 6.03 14.05
CA ASP A 11 9.06 7.16 14.06
C ASP A 11 7.98 7.00 13.00
N VAL A 12 8.36 6.60 11.77
CA VAL A 12 7.38 6.42 10.70
C VAL A 12 6.44 5.24 10.99
N TYR A 13 6.94 4.12 11.53
CA TYR A 13 6.07 2.98 11.86
C TYR A 13 5.10 3.29 13.00
N ARG A 14 5.53 4.03 14.00
CA ARG A 14 4.63 4.51 15.06
C ARG A 14 3.50 5.35 14.48
N GLU A 15 3.79 6.26 13.56
CA GLU A 15 2.79 7.09 12.88
C GLU A 15 1.89 6.27 11.95
N MET A 16 2.45 5.31 11.19
CA MET A 16 1.67 4.41 10.34
C MET A 16 0.70 3.56 11.17
N LEU A 17 1.18 2.93 12.23
CA LEU A 17 0.36 2.13 13.15
C LEU A 17 -0.70 2.99 13.84
N GLY A 18 -0.34 4.21 14.25
CA GLY A 18 -1.28 5.18 14.80
C GLY A 18 -2.39 5.52 13.81
N ALA A 19 -2.06 5.73 12.54
CA ALA A 19 -3.04 6.01 11.49
C ALA A 19 -3.96 4.79 11.23
N ILE A 20 -3.40 3.56 11.17
CA ILE A 20 -4.18 2.33 11.01
C ILE A 20 -5.16 2.15 12.17
N ARG A 21 -4.69 2.32 13.42
CA ARG A 21 -5.53 2.20 14.63
C ARG A 21 -6.62 3.27 14.69
N GLY A 22 -6.35 4.46 14.14
CA GLY A 22 -7.30 5.57 14.06
C GLY A 22 -8.25 5.54 12.86
N ALA A 23 -8.06 4.59 11.93
CA ALA A 23 -8.85 4.47 10.71
C ALA A 23 -10.36 4.28 11.00
N ARG A 24 -11.20 4.90 10.16
CA ARG A 24 -12.67 4.88 10.31
C ARG A 24 -13.40 4.34 9.09
N ARG A 25 -12.80 4.40 7.91
CA ARG A 25 -13.45 4.00 6.64
C ARG A 25 -12.65 2.98 5.88
N ARG A 26 -11.39 3.28 5.54
CA ARG A 26 -10.64 2.46 4.61
C ARG A 26 -9.13 2.54 4.85
N ILE A 27 -8.47 1.38 4.69
CA ILE A 27 -7.02 1.26 4.69
C ILE A 27 -6.59 0.60 3.38
N LEU A 28 -5.64 1.21 2.69
CA LEU A 28 -5.00 0.69 1.50
C LEU A 28 -3.52 0.53 1.79
N LEU A 29 -3.05 -0.72 1.91
CA LEU A 29 -1.64 -1.04 2.19
C LEU A 29 -1.01 -1.77 1.01
N GLU A 30 0.07 -1.23 0.48
CA GLU A 30 0.89 -1.84 -0.54
C GLU A 30 2.34 -1.91 -0.07
N THR A 31 2.93 -3.10 -0.05
CA THR A 31 4.29 -3.29 0.45
C THR A 31 5.05 -4.34 -0.36
N TYR A 32 6.35 -4.10 -0.55
CA TYR A 32 7.22 -5.04 -1.23
C TYR A 32 7.60 -6.22 -0.34
N ILE A 33 8.18 -5.96 0.83
CA ILE A 33 8.54 -6.98 1.82
C ILE A 33 7.73 -6.75 3.10
N TRP A 34 7.15 -7.85 3.61
CA TRP A 34 6.48 -7.88 4.89
C TRP A 34 6.99 -9.09 5.69
N LYS A 35 7.82 -8.84 6.70
CA LYS A 35 8.42 -9.86 7.53
C LYS A 35 7.46 -10.37 8.59
N ALA A 36 7.51 -11.69 8.86
CA ALA A 36 6.82 -12.31 10.00
C ALA A 36 7.65 -12.16 11.29
N ASP A 37 7.99 -10.92 11.63
CA ASP A 37 8.67 -10.55 12.88
C ASP A 37 7.73 -9.74 13.78
N ALA A 38 8.20 -9.32 14.94
CA ALA A 38 7.38 -8.60 15.92
C ALA A 38 6.69 -7.35 15.32
N LEU A 39 7.39 -6.59 14.49
CA LEU A 39 6.81 -5.41 13.85
C LEU A 39 5.79 -5.81 12.76
N GLY A 40 6.11 -6.84 11.97
CA GLY A 40 5.20 -7.35 10.96
C GLY A 40 3.90 -7.91 11.55
N GLU A 41 3.99 -8.61 12.68
CA GLU A 41 2.83 -9.09 13.43
C GLU A 41 2.02 -7.92 14.02
N GLU A 42 2.68 -6.86 14.51
CA GLU A 42 1.99 -5.68 15.00
C GLU A 42 1.19 -4.98 13.89
N PHE A 43 1.74 -4.87 12.67
CA PHE A 43 1.00 -4.37 11.50
C PHE A 43 -0.18 -5.27 11.17
N LYS A 44 0.03 -6.59 11.14
CA LYS A 44 -1.03 -7.58 10.88
C LYS A 44 -2.17 -7.42 11.88
N GLN A 45 -1.85 -7.39 13.16
CA GLN A 45 -2.83 -7.25 14.23
C GLN A 45 -3.61 -5.93 14.12
N ALA A 46 -2.92 -4.81 13.84
CA ALA A 46 -3.57 -3.52 13.68
C ALA A 46 -4.56 -3.49 12.49
N LEU A 47 -4.25 -4.18 11.38
CA LEU A 47 -5.16 -4.31 10.24
C LEU A 47 -6.37 -5.18 10.58
N VAL A 48 -6.17 -6.29 11.30
CA VAL A 48 -7.26 -7.16 11.76
C VAL A 48 -8.19 -6.39 12.69
N GLU A 49 -7.66 -5.70 13.70
CA GLU A 49 -8.45 -4.88 14.62
C GLU A 49 -9.21 -3.76 13.89
N ALA A 50 -8.62 -3.15 12.86
CA ALA A 50 -9.31 -2.16 12.04
C ALA A 50 -10.49 -2.78 11.29
N SER A 51 -10.28 -3.96 10.68
CA SER A 51 -11.33 -4.71 9.99
C SER A 51 -12.47 -5.11 10.93
N GLU A 52 -12.17 -5.56 12.14
CA GLU A 52 -13.16 -5.89 13.19
C GLU A 52 -14.00 -4.67 13.61
N ARG A 53 -13.45 -3.45 13.49
CA ARG A 53 -14.19 -2.19 13.69
C ARG A 53 -15.06 -1.79 12.49
N GLY A 54 -15.05 -2.57 11.40
CA GLY A 54 -15.80 -2.30 10.18
C GLY A 54 -15.07 -1.40 9.17
N VAL A 55 -13.74 -1.23 9.32
CA VAL A 55 -12.91 -0.53 8.35
C VAL A 55 -12.66 -1.46 7.15
N GLU A 56 -12.83 -0.96 5.92
CA GLU A 56 -12.47 -1.68 4.71
C GLU A 56 -10.94 -1.77 4.59
N VAL A 57 -10.38 -2.97 4.52
CA VAL A 57 -8.94 -3.18 4.47
C VAL A 57 -8.54 -3.90 3.18
N PHE A 58 -7.65 -3.27 2.42
CA PHE A 58 -7.09 -3.79 1.18
C PHE A 58 -5.57 -3.86 1.29
N VAL A 59 -5.01 -5.03 1.03
CA VAL A 59 -3.59 -5.30 1.15
C VAL A 59 -3.03 -5.83 -0.17
N VAL A 60 -1.92 -5.26 -0.61
CA VAL A 60 -1.12 -5.80 -1.72
C VAL A 60 0.29 -6.08 -1.23
N TYR A 61 0.81 -7.26 -1.49
CA TYR A 61 2.20 -7.59 -1.23
C TYR A 61 2.84 -8.36 -2.38
N ASP A 62 4.14 -8.18 -2.58
CA ASP A 62 4.87 -8.90 -3.63
C ASP A 62 5.16 -10.34 -3.21
N GLY A 63 4.69 -11.31 -4.00
CA GLY A 63 4.83 -12.73 -3.68
C GLY A 63 6.27 -13.25 -3.79
N PHE A 64 7.09 -12.65 -4.65
CA PHE A 64 8.49 -13.05 -4.81
C PHE A 64 9.36 -12.55 -3.64
N ALA A 65 9.19 -11.30 -3.27
CA ALA A 65 9.96 -10.71 -2.17
C ALA A 65 9.68 -11.39 -0.81
N ASN A 66 8.55 -12.09 -0.71
CA ASN A 66 8.08 -12.75 0.50
C ASN A 66 8.11 -14.30 0.40
N LEU A 67 8.88 -14.88 -0.52
CA LEU A 67 9.00 -16.34 -0.66
C LEU A 67 9.51 -17.06 0.59
N VAL A 68 10.35 -16.38 1.37
CA VAL A 68 10.94 -16.92 2.62
C VAL A 68 10.04 -16.72 3.85
N VAL A 69 8.96 -15.98 3.71
CA VAL A 69 7.99 -15.75 4.78
C VAL A 69 6.96 -16.88 4.76
N PRO A 70 6.63 -17.52 5.91
CA PRO A 70 5.58 -18.54 5.95
C PRO A 70 4.28 -18.01 5.35
N GLN A 71 3.69 -18.74 4.41
CA GLN A 71 2.48 -18.26 3.73
C GLN A 71 1.30 -18.10 4.70
N THR A 72 1.25 -18.91 5.77
CA THR A 72 0.26 -18.77 6.85
C THR A 72 0.31 -17.40 7.57
N PHE A 73 1.42 -16.70 7.48
CA PHE A 73 1.50 -15.32 7.98
C PHE A 73 0.54 -14.38 7.23
N PHE A 74 0.33 -14.63 5.93
CA PHE A 74 -0.54 -13.82 5.07
C PHE A 74 -1.99 -14.30 5.04
N ASP A 75 -2.34 -15.31 5.85
CA ASP A 75 -3.73 -15.74 6.04
C ASP A 75 -4.43 -14.70 6.93
N LEU A 76 -4.91 -13.63 6.29
CA LEU A 76 -5.68 -12.58 6.94
C LEU A 76 -7.16 -12.97 6.94
N PRO A 77 -7.90 -12.71 8.04
CA PRO A 77 -9.31 -13.09 8.13
C PRO A 77 -10.17 -12.22 7.18
N GLU A 78 -11.31 -12.79 6.77
CA GLU A 78 -12.38 -12.02 6.16
C GLU A 78 -12.88 -10.92 7.14
N PRO A 79 -13.22 -9.72 6.67
CA PRO A 79 -13.33 -9.29 5.27
C PRO A 79 -12.10 -8.53 4.73
N ILE A 80 -10.87 -8.84 5.18
CA ILE A 80 -9.66 -8.22 4.63
C ILE A 80 -9.40 -8.75 3.23
N HIS A 81 -9.30 -7.85 2.26
CA HIS A 81 -9.01 -8.20 0.88
C HIS A 81 -7.52 -8.18 0.60
N VAL A 82 -6.98 -9.28 0.05
CA VAL A 82 -5.53 -9.43 -0.14
C VAL A 82 -5.20 -9.80 -1.58
N ILE A 83 -4.28 -9.07 -2.19
CA ILE A 83 -3.63 -9.44 -3.45
C ILE A 83 -2.18 -9.83 -3.16
N ARG A 84 -1.85 -11.09 -3.42
CA ARG A 84 -0.47 -11.53 -3.56
C ARG A 84 -0.01 -11.28 -4.99
N TYR A 85 0.82 -10.28 -5.22
CA TYR A 85 1.34 -10.02 -6.54
C TYR A 85 2.20 -11.19 -7.03
N PRO A 86 1.96 -11.73 -8.24
CA PRO A 86 2.46 -13.04 -8.62
C PRO A 86 3.98 -13.13 -8.71
N VAL A 87 4.53 -14.27 -8.26
CA VAL A 87 5.97 -14.60 -8.34
C VAL A 87 6.45 -14.67 -9.79
N PHE A 88 5.64 -15.29 -10.65
CA PHE A 88 5.91 -15.44 -12.07
C PHE A 88 4.82 -14.77 -12.90
N ARG A 89 5.25 -13.99 -13.88
CA ARG A 89 4.35 -13.43 -14.89
C ARG A 89 4.66 -14.04 -16.24
N PRO A 90 3.65 -14.29 -17.09
CA PRO A 90 3.85 -14.87 -18.43
C PRO A 90 4.82 -14.09 -19.31
N GLY A 91 4.97 -12.78 -19.06
CA GLY A 91 5.93 -11.93 -19.78
C GLY A 91 7.41 -12.32 -19.59
N VAL A 92 7.74 -13.00 -18.48
CA VAL A 92 9.10 -13.52 -18.25
C VAL A 92 9.44 -14.62 -19.26
N LEU A 93 8.49 -15.52 -19.55
CA LEU A 93 8.64 -16.58 -20.56
C LEU A 93 8.74 -16.03 -21.99
N MET A 94 8.19 -14.84 -22.25
CA MET A 94 8.19 -14.21 -23.58
C MET A 94 9.30 -13.17 -23.74
N LEU A 95 10.31 -13.13 -22.84
CA LEU A 95 11.40 -12.14 -22.82
C LEU A 95 10.92 -10.68 -22.84
N ASN A 96 9.69 -10.44 -22.40
CA ASN A 96 9.11 -9.10 -22.33
C ASN A 96 9.42 -8.46 -20.98
N VAL A 97 10.57 -7.79 -20.89
CA VAL A 97 11.10 -7.16 -19.66
C VAL A 97 10.11 -6.17 -19.03
N ARG A 98 9.29 -5.50 -19.85
CA ARG A 98 8.26 -4.55 -19.35
C ARG A 98 7.12 -5.22 -18.59
N LYS A 99 6.88 -6.51 -18.83
CA LYS A 99 5.84 -7.31 -18.15
C LYS A 99 6.38 -8.15 -17.00
N SER A 100 7.70 -8.11 -16.73
CA SER A 100 8.36 -8.85 -15.64
C SER A 100 8.57 -8.01 -14.37
N GLY A 101 8.07 -6.78 -14.34
CA GLY A 101 8.24 -5.85 -13.22
C GLY A 101 7.74 -6.41 -11.88
N ARG A 102 8.46 -6.08 -10.79
CA ARG A 102 8.07 -6.34 -9.42
C ARG A 102 7.26 -5.18 -8.88
N ASP A 103 6.36 -5.48 -7.98
CA ASP A 103 5.70 -4.43 -7.22
C ASP A 103 6.61 -3.97 -6.07
N HIS A 104 7.39 -2.94 -6.34
CA HIS A 104 8.36 -2.40 -5.37
C HIS A 104 7.82 -1.18 -4.60
N ARG A 105 6.53 -0.88 -4.74
CA ARG A 105 5.90 0.26 -4.08
C ARG A 105 5.68 -0.02 -2.59
N LYS A 106 5.72 1.03 -1.80
CA LYS A 106 5.43 0.99 -0.37
C LYS A 106 4.56 2.20 -0.08
N ILE A 107 3.26 1.94 -0.02
CA ILE A 107 2.20 2.95 0.12
C ILE A 107 1.26 2.48 1.23
N LEU A 108 0.93 3.38 2.14
CA LEU A 108 -0.19 3.23 3.05
C LEU A 108 -1.09 4.45 2.87
N VAL A 109 -2.38 4.22 2.62
CA VAL A 109 -3.38 5.30 2.61
C VAL A 109 -4.46 4.95 3.62
N VAL A 110 -4.81 5.91 4.45
CA VAL A 110 -5.84 5.78 5.48
C VAL A 110 -6.90 6.84 5.27
N ASP A 111 -8.15 6.40 5.18
CA ASP A 111 -9.37 7.23 5.05
C ASP A 111 -9.35 8.22 3.88
N ASP A 112 -8.50 7.97 2.87
CA ASP A 112 -8.23 8.84 1.72
C ASP A 112 -7.63 10.22 2.10
N GLU A 113 -7.24 10.42 3.35
CA GLU A 113 -6.77 11.70 3.87
C GLU A 113 -5.31 11.68 4.30
N ILE A 114 -4.84 10.53 4.80
CA ILE A 114 -3.48 10.35 5.28
C ILE A 114 -2.79 9.33 4.38
N ALA A 115 -1.61 9.67 3.86
CA ALA A 115 -0.82 8.73 3.10
C ALA A 115 0.64 8.72 3.56
N PHE A 116 1.26 7.55 3.48
CA PHE A 116 2.68 7.35 3.68
C PHE A 116 3.28 6.74 2.43
N VAL A 117 4.45 7.22 2.02
CA VAL A 117 5.23 6.68 0.90
C VAL A 117 6.71 6.81 1.20
N GLY A 118 7.48 5.80 0.79
CA GLY A 118 8.94 5.77 0.99
C GLY A 118 9.53 4.43 0.57
N GLY A 119 10.78 4.15 0.97
CA GLY A 119 11.47 2.91 0.67
C GLY A 119 11.43 1.88 1.80
N TYR A 120 10.86 2.17 2.96
CA TYR A 120 10.76 1.23 4.06
C TYR A 120 9.81 0.05 3.75
N ASN A 121 10.33 -1.16 3.92
CA ASN A 121 9.53 -2.38 3.99
C ASN A 121 9.01 -2.60 5.42
N ILE A 122 8.09 -3.52 5.64
CA ILE A 122 7.59 -3.84 6.99
C ILE A 122 8.46 -4.93 7.62
N GLY A 123 9.13 -4.60 8.72
CA GLY A 123 9.98 -5.51 9.48
C GLY A 123 10.91 -4.78 10.44
N ALA A 124 11.26 -5.42 11.55
CA ALA A 124 12.05 -4.83 12.64
C ALA A 124 13.44 -4.35 12.19
N LEU A 125 14.07 -5.04 11.24
CA LEU A 125 15.36 -4.63 10.67
C LEU A 125 15.30 -3.23 10.05
N TYR A 126 14.19 -2.93 9.38
CA TYR A 126 14.01 -1.64 8.72
C TYR A 126 13.74 -0.50 9.72
N ALA A 127 13.21 -0.81 10.91
CA ALA A 127 13.00 0.18 11.96
C ALA A 127 14.32 0.74 12.50
N THR A 128 15.32 -0.12 12.66
CA THR A 128 16.51 0.19 13.45
C THR A 128 17.81 0.27 12.66
N GLN A 129 17.95 -0.52 11.59
CA GLN A 129 19.21 -0.68 10.85
C GLN A 129 19.18 -0.11 9.43
N TRP A 130 18.01 0.27 8.93
CA TRP A 130 17.85 0.83 7.60
C TRP A 130 17.67 2.35 7.64
N ARG A 131 18.12 3.03 6.59
CA ARG A 131 17.92 4.47 6.41
C ARG A 131 17.20 4.73 5.13
N ASP A 132 16.13 5.51 5.21
CA ASP A 132 15.35 6.02 4.09
C ASP A 132 14.69 7.34 4.49
N THR A 133 14.01 7.96 3.55
CA THR A 133 13.33 9.24 3.76
C THR A 133 11.86 9.13 3.41
N PRO A 134 11.04 8.41 4.21
CA PRO A 134 9.61 8.33 3.97
C PRO A 134 8.93 9.65 4.32
N VAL A 135 7.81 9.87 3.65
CA VAL A 135 6.97 11.04 3.90
C VAL A 135 5.56 10.63 4.29
N ARG A 136 4.97 11.40 5.20
CA ARG A 136 3.55 11.40 5.49
C ARG A 136 2.92 12.62 4.84
N LEU A 137 1.84 12.40 4.11
CA LEU A 137 1.03 13.42 3.46
C LEU A 137 -0.35 13.44 4.11
N VAL A 138 -0.85 14.63 4.43
CA VAL A 138 -2.21 14.82 4.94
C VAL A 138 -2.93 15.81 4.06
N GLY A 139 -4.09 15.41 3.53
CA GLY A 139 -4.91 16.22 2.65
C GLY A 139 -4.82 15.81 1.18
N PRO A 140 -5.11 16.70 0.22
CA PRO A 140 -5.37 16.36 -1.19
C PRO A 140 -4.28 15.54 -1.90
N SER A 141 -3.01 15.69 -1.53
CA SER A 141 -1.93 14.89 -2.16
C SER A 141 -1.97 13.40 -1.78
N ALA A 142 -2.69 13.03 -0.71
CA ALA A 142 -2.92 11.64 -0.38
C ALA A 142 -3.80 10.94 -1.44
N TRP A 143 -4.63 11.68 -2.15
CA TRP A 143 -5.49 11.15 -3.21
C TRP A 143 -4.71 10.61 -4.40
N GLU A 144 -3.56 11.21 -4.73
CA GLU A 144 -2.73 10.70 -5.83
C GLU A 144 -2.15 9.31 -5.50
N LEU A 145 -1.77 9.09 -4.24
CA LEU A 145 -1.30 7.78 -3.78
C LEU A 145 -2.45 6.76 -3.68
N ARG A 146 -3.64 7.21 -3.23
CA ARG A 146 -4.86 6.40 -3.28
C ARG A 146 -5.16 5.97 -4.72
N ASP A 147 -5.17 6.91 -5.67
CA ASP A 147 -5.48 6.62 -7.07
C ASP A 147 -4.46 5.64 -7.65
N ALA A 148 -3.17 5.80 -7.34
CA ALA A 148 -2.12 4.88 -7.76
C ALA A 148 -2.34 3.46 -7.20
N PHE A 149 -2.80 3.33 -5.94
CA PHE A 149 -3.18 2.05 -5.35
C PHE A 149 -4.42 1.46 -6.04
N VAL A 150 -5.48 2.26 -6.21
CA VAL A 150 -6.76 1.83 -6.82
C VAL A 150 -6.54 1.34 -8.25
N ASP A 151 -5.77 2.05 -9.05
CA ASP A 151 -5.42 1.64 -10.41
C ASP A 151 -4.69 0.29 -10.42
N PHE A 152 -3.74 0.11 -9.49
CA PHE A 152 -2.99 -1.14 -9.38
C PHE A 152 -3.89 -2.29 -8.90
N TRP A 153 -4.67 -2.07 -7.85
CA TRP A 153 -5.62 -3.04 -7.33
C TRP A 153 -6.55 -3.54 -8.43
N ASN A 154 -7.23 -2.62 -9.10
CA ASN A 154 -8.20 -2.94 -10.15
C ASN A 154 -7.59 -3.68 -11.34
N ALA A 155 -6.32 -3.39 -11.66
CA ALA A 155 -5.59 -4.06 -12.74
C ALA A 155 -5.09 -5.47 -12.38
N ASN A 156 -4.97 -5.80 -11.08
CA ASN A 156 -4.36 -7.06 -10.62
C ASN A 156 -5.25 -7.93 -9.74
N ARG A 157 -6.45 -7.45 -9.33
CA ARG A 157 -7.39 -8.23 -8.52
C ARG A 157 -7.89 -9.48 -9.27
N ALA A 158 -8.21 -10.52 -8.54
CA ALA A 158 -8.98 -11.65 -9.06
C ALA A 158 -10.45 -11.25 -9.28
N SER A 159 -11.19 -12.02 -10.07
CA SER A 159 -12.58 -11.70 -10.43
C SER A 159 -13.56 -11.69 -9.24
N ASP A 160 -13.23 -12.43 -8.19
CA ASP A 160 -13.97 -12.53 -6.93
C ASP A 160 -13.62 -11.43 -5.93
N GLN A 161 -12.53 -10.71 -6.15
CA GLN A 161 -12.15 -9.57 -5.33
C GLN A 161 -12.93 -8.31 -5.73
N PRO A 162 -13.28 -7.43 -4.76
CA PRO A 162 -14.06 -6.24 -5.06
C PRO A 162 -13.30 -5.28 -5.98
N LEU A 163 -14.06 -4.64 -6.87
CA LEU A 163 -13.57 -3.49 -7.62
C LEU A 163 -13.54 -2.28 -6.68
N LEU A 164 -12.38 -1.67 -6.52
CA LEU A 164 -12.31 -0.38 -5.86
C LEU A 164 -12.89 0.68 -6.82
N ALA A 165 -14.03 1.24 -6.45
CA ALA A 165 -14.56 2.38 -7.16
C ALA A 165 -13.57 3.54 -7.04
N ASP A 166 -13.30 4.21 -8.15
CA ASP A 166 -12.79 5.57 -8.10
C ASP A 166 -13.80 6.33 -7.22
N PRO A 167 -13.42 6.88 -6.06
CA PRO A 167 -14.35 7.58 -5.18
C PRO A 167 -14.94 8.82 -5.83
N GLY A 168 -14.97 8.80 -7.16
CA GLY A 168 -15.54 9.79 -8.02
C GLY A 168 -14.91 11.15 -7.76
N SER A 169 -14.65 11.85 -8.77
CA SER A 169 -14.15 13.21 -8.88
C SER A 169 -14.81 14.28 -7.96
N VAL A 170 -15.41 13.90 -6.85
CA VAL A 170 -16.11 14.83 -5.93
C VAL A 170 -15.17 15.90 -5.37
N HIS A 171 -13.85 15.70 -5.47
CA HIS A 171 -12.84 16.63 -4.97
C HIS A 171 -11.72 16.97 -5.97
N TRP A 172 -11.79 16.46 -7.22
CA TRP A 172 -10.82 16.80 -8.26
C TRP A 172 -11.33 17.96 -9.10
N GLU A 173 -10.62 19.07 -9.07
CA GLU A 173 -10.81 20.06 -10.12
C GLU A 173 -10.42 19.41 -11.46
N PRO A 174 -11.31 19.37 -12.47
CA PRO A 174 -11.04 18.73 -13.78
C PRO A 174 -9.76 19.23 -14.47
N ARG A 175 -9.31 20.45 -14.11
CA ARG A 175 -8.10 21.09 -14.63
C ARG A 175 -6.80 20.39 -14.23
N LEU A 176 -6.71 19.81 -13.02
CA LEU A 176 -5.52 19.11 -12.56
C LEU A 176 -5.37 17.75 -13.23
N ARG A 177 -6.48 17.04 -13.46
CA ARG A 177 -6.48 15.76 -14.18
C ARG A 177 -6.07 15.93 -15.65
N ALA A 178 -6.55 16.97 -16.32
CA ALA A 178 -6.18 17.31 -17.69
C ALA A 178 -4.69 17.70 -17.84
N ALA A 179 -4.15 18.45 -16.87
CA ALA A 179 -2.74 18.84 -16.87
C ALA A 179 -1.81 17.63 -16.65
N ARG A 180 -2.18 16.68 -15.79
CA ARG A 180 -1.44 15.44 -15.53
C ARG A 180 -1.40 14.53 -16.76
N ASN A 181 -2.54 14.36 -17.45
CA ASN A 181 -2.60 13.58 -18.68
C ASN A 181 -1.80 14.20 -19.82
N ALA A 182 -1.74 15.53 -19.90
CA ALA A 182 -0.92 16.25 -20.89
C ALA A 182 0.60 16.12 -20.64
N GLN A 183 1.02 15.92 -19.38
CA GLN A 183 2.44 15.68 -19.03
C GLN A 183 2.86 14.22 -19.23
N ALA A 184 1.95 13.27 -19.10
CA ALA A 184 2.23 11.85 -19.30
C ALA A 184 2.42 11.45 -20.78
N HIS A 185 2.09 12.34 -21.71
CA HIS A 185 2.23 12.13 -23.17
C HIS A 185 3.36 12.95 -23.80
N ARG A 186 4.25 13.56 -23.01
CA ARG A 186 5.50 14.19 -23.45
C ARG A 186 6.69 13.36 -23.00
#